data_a49fcd710f9f057487379e3cd98f6a1d
#
_entry.id   a49fcd710f9f057487379e3cd98f6a1d
#
_cell.length_a   1.000
_cell.length_b   1.000
_cell.length_c   1.000
_cell.angle_alpha   90.00
_cell.angle_beta   90.00
_cell.angle_gamma   90.00
#
_symmetry.space_group_name_H-M   'P 1'
#
loop_
_entity.id
_entity.type
_entity.pdbx_description
1 polymer ?
#
loop_
_entity_poly.entity_id
_entity_poly.type
_entity_poly.pdbx_seq_one_letter_code
_entity_poly.pdbx_strand_id
1 'polypeptide(L)'
;TMVIHISEDKMITAVNGERGLCHIKADSIILAMGCRERPRGALNIPGYRPAGIYNAGTAQRLVNIEGYMPGKEVVILGSGDIGLIMARRLTLEGAKVKLVAELMPYSGGLKRNIVQCLDDYDIPLRLSHTVVDIQGRERVEGVTIAQVDEHLCPIPGTEETYSCDTLLLSVGLIPENELSEKMDI
;
A
#
# COMPACT_ATOMS: atom_id res chain seq x y z
N THR A 1 4.93 -2.00 25.17
CA THR A 1 6.16 -2.83 25.25
C THR A 1 6.58 -3.21 23.84
N MET A 2 7.85 -3.01 23.54
CA MET A 2 8.44 -3.34 22.23
C MET A 2 9.49 -4.42 22.45
N VAL A 3 9.40 -5.53 21.70
CA VAL A 3 10.43 -6.56 21.65
C VAL A 3 11.53 -6.08 20.71
N ILE A 4 12.77 -6.13 21.17
CA ILE A 4 13.94 -5.65 20.42
C ILE A 4 14.92 -6.78 20.05
N HIS A 5 14.86 -7.89 20.77
CA HIS A 5 15.70 -9.05 20.52
C HIS A 5 15.07 -10.33 21.09
N ILE A 6 15.30 -11.44 20.40
CA ILE A 6 15.00 -12.80 20.85
C ILE A 6 16.26 -13.62 20.64
N SER A 7 16.73 -14.28 21.69
CA SER A 7 17.91 -15.16 21.59
C SER A 7 17.53 -16.61 21.29
N GLU A 8 18.45 -17.41 20.81
CA GLU A 8 18.26 -18.83 20.47
C GLU A 8 17.77 -19.66 21.69
N ASP A 9 18.18 -19.27 22.89
CA ASP A 9 17.74 -19.90 24.13
C ASP A 9 16.37 -19.39 24.60
N LYS A 10 15.62 -18.67 23.75
CA LYS A 10 14.28 -18.14 23.99
C LYS A 10 14.20 -17.09 25.10
N MET A 11 15.25 -16.29 25.25
CA MET A 11 15.24 -15.10 26.07
C MET A 11 14.76 -13.91 25.23
N ILE A 12 13.66 -13.30 25.61
CA ILE A 12 13.08 -12.13 24.95
C ILE A 12 13.58 -10.89 25.69
N THR A 13 14.21 -9.97 24.95
CA THR A 13 14.54 -8.63 25.45
C THR A 13 13.52 -7.62 24.94
N ALA A 14 12.89 -6.92 25.85
CA ALA A 14 11.84 -5.95 25.55
C ALA A 14 12.06 -4.63 26.28
N VAL A 15 11.53 -3.54 25.71
CA VAL A 15 11.54 -2.20 26.29
C VAL A 15 10.12 -1.77 26.59
N ASN A 16 9.92 -1.22 27.79
CA ASN A 16 8.64 -0.71 28.27
C ASN A 16 8.85 0.67 28.89
N GLY A 17 7.93 1.61 28.65
CA GLY A 17 8.02 2.98 29.18
C GLY A 17 7.97 3.07 30.71
N GLU A 18 7.35 2.11 31.39
CA GLU A 18 7.23 2.08 32.83
C GLU A 18 8.35 1.28 33.54
N ARG A 19 8.73 0.15 32.90
CA ARG A 19 9.67 -0.83 33.47
C ARG A 19 11.07 -0.75 32.91
N GLY A 20 11.28 0.07 31.84
CA GLY A 20 12.56 0.13 31.14
C GLY A 20 12.85 -1.15 30.36
N LEU A 21 14.10 -1.58 30.38
CA LEU A 21 14.57 -2.82 29.76
C LEU A 21 14.17 -4.02 30.61
N CYS A 22 13.57 -5.03 30.00
CA CYS A 22 13.20 -6.27 30.68
C CYS A 22 13.58 -7.49 29.86
N HIS A 23 13.88 -8.59 30.56
CA HIS A 23 14.18 -9.91 29.99
C HIS A 23 13.10 -10.90 30.41
N ILE A 24 12.59 -11.66 29.45
CA ILE A 24 11.52 -12.63 29.66
C ILE A 24 11.98 -13.97 29.11
N LYS A 25 12.11 -14.96 29.98
CA LYS A 25 12.40 -16.34 29.56
C LYS A 25 11.06 -17.02 29.18
N ALA A 26 11.05 -17.66 28.02
CA ALA A 26 9.87 -18.37 27.53
C ALA A 26 10.21 -19.82 27.14
N ASP A 27 9.26 -20.73 27.31
CA ASP A 27 9.39 -22.12 26.83
C ASP A 27 9.05 -22.20 25.33
N SER A 28 8.10 -21.37 24.88
CA SER A 28 7.69 -21.26 23.49
C SER A 28 7.38 -19.82 23.13
N ILE A 29 7.68 -19.43 21.89
CA ILE A 29 7.44 -18.08 21.37
C ILE A 29 6.61 -18.21 20.10
N ILE A 30 5.50 -17.50 20.03
CA ILE A 30 4.67 -17.35 18.85
C ILE A 30 4.95 -15.99 18.24
N LEU A 31 5.48 -15.97 17.02
CA LEU A 31 5.72 -14.75 16.25
C LEU A 31 4.44 -14.37 15.51
N ALA A 32 3.90 -13.20 15.81
CA ALA A 32 2.70 -12.65 15.20
C ALA A 32 2.92 -11.15 14.89
N MET A 33 4.03 -10.85 14.21
CA MET A 33 4.54 -9.48 14.05
C MET A 33 3.86 -8.70 12.94
N GLY A 34 3.15 -9.40 12.04
CA GLY A 34 2.46 -8.77 10.93
C GLY A 34 3.40 -8.32 9.81
N CYS A 35 3.01 -7.24 9.16
CA CYS A 35 3.72 -6.71 8.01
C CYS A 35 3.51 -5.19 7.92
N ARG A 36 4.35 -4.52 7.14
CA ARG A 36 4.18 -3.13 6.72
C ARG A 36 3.93 -3.05 5.23
N GLU A 37 3.25 -2.01 4.78
CA GLU A 37 3.04 -1.76 3.37
C GLU A 37 4.34 -1.30 2.70
N ARG A 38 4.55 -1.72 1.45
CA ARG A 38 5.67 -1.27 0.64
C ARG A 38 5.53 0.22 0.35
N PRO A 39 6.48 1.08 0.80
CA PRO A 39 6.38 2.52 0.61
C PRO A 39 6.75 2.93 -0.81
N ARG A 40 6.35 4.15 -1.22
CA ARG A 40 6.69 4.74 -2.51
C ARG A 40 8.19 4.66 -2.84
N GLY A 41 9.04 4.90 -1.83
CA GLY A 41 10.50 4.86 -2.02
C GLY A 41 11.04 3.52 -2.50
N ALA A 42 10.36 2.41 -2.18
CA ALA A 42 10.72 1.07 -2.64
C ALA A 42 10.25 0.76 -4.06
N LEU A 43 9.38 1.61 -4.65
CA LEU A 43 8.84 1.41 -6.00
C LEU A 43 9.62 2.19 -7.08
N ASN A 44 10.46 3.13 -6.66
CA ASN A 44 11.23 3.99 -7.56
C ASN A 44 10.37 4.70 -8.64
N ILE A 45 9.13 5.06 -8.32
CA ILE A 45 8.25 5.76 -9.26
C ILE A 45 8.87 7.13 -9.57
N PRO A 46 9.11 7.47 -10.85
CA PRO A 46 9.60 8.78 -11.28
C PRO A 46 8.67 9.92 -10.89
N GLY A 47 9.14 11.16 -11.05
CA GLY A 47 8.38 12.36 -10.79
C GLY A 47 8.59 12.95 -9.40
N TYR A 48 7.72 13.90 -9.05
CA TYR A 48 7.79 14.64 -7.81
C TYR A 48 7.37 13.80 -6.59
N ARG A 49 7.64 14.32 -5.39
CA ARG A 49 7.25 13.71 -4.11
C ARG A 49 6.35 14.64 -3.30
N PRO A 50 5.21 15.07 -3.84
CA PRO A 50 4.29 15.98 -3.17
C PRO A 50 3.49 15.27 -2.07
N ALA A 51 2.73 16.03 -1.28
CA ALA A 51 1.65 15.48 -0.46
C ALA A 51 0.58 14.81 -1.34
N GLY A 52 -0.23 13.92 -0.77
CA GLY A 52 -1.28 13.20 -1.51
C GLY A 52 -0.87 11.82 -1.99
N ILE A 53 0.33 11.33 -1.68
CA ILE A 53 0.74 9.95 -1.94
C ILE A 53 0.65 9.18 -0.63
N TYR A 54 -0.21 8.16 -0.58
CA TYR A 54 -0.46 7.35 0.62
C TYR A 54 -0.40 5.86 0.29
N ASN A 55 0.03 5.06 1.24
CA ASN A 55 -0.27 3.64 1.23
C ASN A 55 -1.76 3.43 1.51
N ALA A 56 -2.34 2.38 0.94
CA ALA A 56 -3.77 2.12 1.05
C ALA A 56 -4.22 1.90 2.50
N GLY A 57 -3.42 1.22 3.34
CA GLY A 57 -3.71 1.06 4.76
C GLY A 57 -3.59 2.36 5.56
N THR A 58 -2.65 3.25 5.21
CA THR A 58 -2.60 4.60 5.80
C THR A 58 -3.86 5.39 5.46
N ALA A 59 -4.31 5.36 4.21
CA ALA A 59 -5.56 6.00 3.80
C ALA A 59 -6.78 5.37 4.49
N GLN A 60 -6.78 4.05 4.66
CA GLN A 60 -7.82 3.33 5.40
C GLN A 60 -7.91 3.83 6.85
N ARG A 61 -6.79 3.98 7.52
CA ARG A 61 -6.75 4.53 8.88
C ARG A 61 -7.30 5.95 8.93
N LEU A 62 -6.85 6.84 8.03
CA LEU A 62 -7.32 8.21 7.96
C LEU A 62 -8.84 8.28 7.83
N VAL A 63 -9.42 7.50 6.92
CA VAL A 63 -10.88 7.50 6.68
C VAL A 63 -11.65 6.84 7.81
N ASN A 64 -11.24 5.63 8.22
CA ASN A 64 -12.05 4.79 9.11
C ASN A 64 -11.88 5.12 10.59
N ILE A 65 -10.73 5.63 11.00
CA ILE A 65 -10.39 5.87 12.41
C ILE A 65 -10.34 7.37 12.71
N GLU A 66 -9.66 8.13 11.86
CA GLU A 66 -9.41 9.55 12.11
C GLU A 66 -10.50 10.47 11.50
N GLY A 67 -11.33 9.97 10.58
CA GLY A 67 -12.39 10.73 9.92
C GLY A 67 -11.89 11.76 8.90
N TYR A 68 -10.68 11.57 8.35
CA TYR A 68 -10.09 12.46 7.35
C TYR A 68 -10.13 11.84 5.96
N MET A 69 -10.52 12.65 4.97
CA MET A 69 -10.43 12.28 3.56
C MET A 69 -9.02 12.55 3.03
N PRO A 70 -8.30 11.55 2.48
CA PRO A 70 -6.97 11.74 1.89
C PRO A 70 -6.99 12.63 0.64
N GLY A 71 -8.08 12.63 -0.09
CA GLY A 71 -8.31 13.48 -1.26
C GLY A 71 -9.67 13.27 -1.90
N LYS A 72 -9.93 13.99 -3.00
CA LYS A 72 -11.23 14.00 -3.71
C LYS A 72 -11.18 13.26 -5.05
N GLU A 73 -10.06 13.31 -5.74
CA GLU A 73 -9.83 12.64 -7.01
C GLU A 73 -8.65 11.69 -6.88
N VAL A 74 -8.91 10.39 -6.96
CA VAL A 74 -7.97 9.35 -6.53
C VAL A 74 -7.62 8.42 -7.69
N VAL A 75 -6.34 8.14 -7.85
CA VAL A 75 -5.82 7.03 -8.64
C VAL A 75 -5.22 6.00 -7.67
N ILE A 76 -5.44 4.73 -7.92
CA ILE A 76 -4.93 3.63 -7.09
C ILE A 76 -3.96 2.79 -7.93
N LEU A 77 -2.78 2.52 -7.40
CA LEU A 77 -1.82 1.58 -7.97
C LEU A 77 -1.82 0.29 -7.13
N GLY A 78 -2.15 -0.82 -7.79
CA GLY A 78 -2.26 -2.15 -7.20
C GLY A 78 -3.71 -2.56 -6.91
N SER A 79 -4.08 -3.74 -7.40
CA SER A 79 -5.43 -4.33 -7.30
C SER A 79 -5.51 -5.45 -6.26
N GLY A 80 -4.67 -5.41 -5.22
CA GLY A 80 -4.83 -6.26 -4.05
C GLY A 80 -6.11 -5.88 -3.26
N ASP A 81 -6.57 -6.76 -2.38
CA ASP A 81 -7.85 -6.58 -1.66
C ASP A 81 -7.95 -5.23 -0.94
N ILE A 82 -6.87 -4.74 -0.31
CA ILE A 82 -6.88 -3.45 0.38
C ILE A 82 -7.13 -2.31 -0.60
N GLY A 83 -6.47 -2.32 -1.77
CA GLY A 83 -6.67 -1.33 -2.82
C GLY A 83 -8.10 -1.30 -3.35
N LEU A 84 -8.66 -2.48 -3.61
CA LEU A 84 -10.06 -2.63 -4.08
C LEU A 84 -11.05 -2.14 -3.03
N ILE A 85 -10.88 -2.56 -1.77
CA ILE A 85 -11.74 -2.14 -0.66
C ILE A 85 -11.68 -0.61 -0.47
N MET A 86 -10.47 -0.02 -0.61
CA MET A 86 -10.32 1.43 -0.50
C MET A 86 -10.91 2.18 -1.69
N ALA A 87 -10.88 1.62 -2.90
CA ALA A 87 -11.58 2.19 -4.05
C ALA A 87 -13.07 2.38 -3.73
N ARG A 88 -13.73 1.32 -3.27
CA ARG A 88 -15.14 1.36 -2.83
C ARG A 88 -15.33 2.32 -1.66
N ARG A 89 -14.50 2.22 -0.63
CA ARG A 89 -14.65 3.02 0.59
C ARG A 89 -14.58 4.52 0.30
N LEU A 90 -13.58 4.95 -0.46
CA LEU A 90 -13.43 6.36 -0.84
C LEU A 90 -14.59 6.86 -1.70
N THR A 91 -15.09 6.02 -2.61
CA THR A 91 -16.28 6.36 -3.42
C THR A 91 -17.51 6.57 -2.54
N LEU A 92 -17.74 5.71 -1.54
CA LEU A 92 -18.85 5.86 -0.59
C LEU A 92 -18.73 7.13 0.27
N GLU A 93 -17.52 7.59 0.54
CA GLU A 93 -17.25 8.85 1.26
C GLU A 93 -17.25 10.08 0.33
N GLY A 94 -17.58 9.91 -0.95
CA GLY A 94 -17.78 11.00 -1.90
C GLY A 94 -16.53 11.40 -2.70
N ALA A 95 -15.45 10.64 -2.64
CA ALA A 95 -14.32 10.82 -3.56
C ALA A 95 -14.61 10.19 -4.92
N LYS A 96 -13.97 10.71 -5.97
CA LYS A 96 -14.00 10.13 -7.31
C LYS A 96 -12.75 9.29 -7.52
N VAL A 97 -12.89 7.97 -7.50
CA VAL A 97 -11.82 7.07 -7.91
C VAL A 97 -11.80 6.99 -9.44
N LYS A 98 -10.72 7.48 -10.05
CA LYS A 98 -10.57 7.56 -11.51
C LYS A 98 -10.34 6.19 -12.14
N LEU A 99 -9.46 5.41 -11.51
CA LEU A 99 -9.10 4.06 -11.92
C LEU A 99 -8.28 3.34 -10.85
N VAL A 100 -8.18 2.02 -11.02
CA VAL A 100 -7.17 1.18 -10.40
C VAL A 100 -6.23 0.66 -11.49
N ALA A 101 -4.93 0.93 -11.35
CA ALA A 101 -3.89 0.38 -12.22
C ALA A 101 -3.26 -0.86 -11.56
N GLU A 102 -3.02 -1.91 -12.33
CA GLU A 102 -2.41 -3.15 -11.88
C GLU A 102 -1.27 -3.53 -12.81
N LEU A 103 -0.09 -3.76 -12.23
CA LEU A 103 1.12 -4.13 -12.98
C LEU A 103 0.96 -5.47 -13.70
N MET A 104 0.31 -6.42 -13.04
CA MET A 104 0.11 -7.76 -13.59
C MET A 104 -1.05 -7.80 -14.58
N PRO A 105 -1.08 -8.80 -15.50
CA PRO A 105 -2.20 -9.00 -16.43
C PRO A 105 -3.46 -9.58 -15.75
N TYR A 106 -3.47 -9.64 -14.43
CA TYR A 106 -4.59 -10.09 -13.60
C TYR A 106 -4.62 -9.35 -12.26
N SER A 107 -5.79 -9.22 -11.66
CA SER A 107 -5.92 -8.66 -10.31
C SER A 107 -5.46 -9.66 -9.24
N GLY A 108 -4.71 -9.15 -8.26
CA GLY A 108 -4.30 -9.92 -7.08
C GLY A 108 -5.39 -10.05 -6.00
N GLY A 109 -6.48 -9.30 -6.13
CA GLY A 109 -7.60 -9.32 -5.18
C GLY A 109 -8.60 -10.45 -5.46
N LEU A 110 -9.43 -10.74 -4.46
CA LEU A 110 -10.51 -11.72 -4.58
C LEU A 110 -11.53 -11.28 -5.64
N LYS A 111 -12.03 -12.21 -6.45
CA LYS A 111 -13.02 -11.93 -7.51
C LYS A 111 -14.25 -11.17 -6.99
N ARG A 112 -14.75 -11.51 -5.81
CA ARG A 112 -15.87 -10.79 -5.19
C ARG A 112 -15.56 -9.32 -4.94
N ASN A 113 -14.30 -8.98 -4.58
CA ASN A 113 -13.90 -7.61 -4.33
C ASN A 113 -13.75 -6.82 -5.64
N ILE A 114 -13.37 -7.47 -6.75
CA ILE A 114 -13.41 -6.84 -8.07
C ILE A 114 -14.84 -6.39 -8.37
N VAL A 115 -15.81 -7.29 -8.27
CA VAL A 115 -17.22 -6.98 -8.53
C VAL A 115 -17.74 -5.90 -7.58
N GLN A 116 -17.66 -6.15 -6.27
CA GLN A 116 -18.28 -5.28 -5.24
C GLN A 116 -17.57 -3.94 -5.04
N CYS A 117 -16.31 -3.82 -5.44
CA CYS A 117 -15.53 -2.61 -5.21
C CYS A 117 -15.23 -1.81 -6.47
N LEU A 118 -15.26 -2.43 -7.64
CA LEU A 118 -15.01 -1.76 -8.91
C LEU A 118 -16.22 -1.80 -9.83
N ASP A 119 -16.73 -2.99 -10.18
CA ASP A 119 -17.81 -3.12 -11.19
C ASP A 119 -19.10 -2.43 -10.71
N ASP A 120 -19.50 -2.61 -9.44
CA ASP A 120 -20.70 -1.97 -8.85
C ASP A 120 -20.61 -0.42 -8.80
N TYR A 121 -19.41 0.15 -8.99
CA TYR A 121 -19.16 1.60 -8.94
C TYR A 121 -18.58 2.17 -10.24
N ASP A 122 -18.59 1.38 -11.32
CA ASP A 122 -18.03 1.77 -12.62
C ASP A 122 -16.58 2.29 -12.54
N ILE A 123 -15.74 1.72 -11.63
CA ILE A 123 -14.36 2.09 -11.48
C ILE A 123 -13.50 1.25 -12.44
N PRO A 124 -12.80 1.89 -13.40
CA PRO A 124 -11.98 1.15 -14.37
C PRO A 124 -10.80 0.41 -13.71
N LEU A 125 -10.59 -0.85 -14.08
CA LEU A 125 -9.39 -1.62 -13.78
C LEU A 125 -8.50 -1.69 -15.03
N ARG A 126 -7.29 -1.14 -14.93
CA ARG A 126 -6.27 -1.16 -15.98
C ARG A 126 -5.20 -2.19 -15.63
N LEU A 127 -5.34 -3.39 -16.19
CA LEU A 127 -4.35 -4.47 -16.06
C LEU A 127 -3.14 -4.22 -16.96
N SER A 128 -1.98 -4.75 -16.61
CA SER A 128 -0.70 -4.54 -17.30
C SER A 128 -0.34 -3.06 -17.42
N HIS A 129 -0.63 -2.27 -16.37
CA HIS A 129 -0.29 -0.84 -16.30
C HIS A 129 0.40 -0.51 -14.99
N THR A 130 1.31 0.46 -15.04
CA THR A 130 1.98 1.01 -13.86
C THR A 130 2.04 2.53 -13.91
N VAL A 131 2.27 3.17 -12.77
CA VAL A 131 2.52 4.62 -12.71
C VAL A 131 3.96 4.90 -13.12
N VAL A 132 4.13 5.76 -14.12
CA VAL A 132 5.44 6.14 -14.69
C VAL A 132 5.84 7.57 -14.37
N ASP A 133 4.91 8.42 -13.94
CA ASP A 133 5.21 9.80 -13.52
C ASP A 133 4.18 10.32 -12.50
N ILE A 134 4.64 11.19 -11.60
CA ILE A 134 3.79 11.88 -10.62
C ILE A 134 4.02 13.39 -10.77
N GLN A 135 2.95 14.11 -11.01
CA GLN A 135 2.92 15.55 -11.23
C GLN A 135 2.45 16.29 -9.97
N GLY A 136 2.92 17.55 -9.83
CA GLY A 136 2.60 18.42 -8.71
C GLY A 136 3.77 18.59 -7.73
N ARG A 137 3.96 19.78 -7.20
CA ARG A 137 5.07 20.10 -6.27
C ARG A 137 4.65 20.06 -4.82
N GLU A 138 3.57 20.75 -4.48
CA GLU A 138 3.05 20.78 -3.10
C GLU A 138 2.14 19.59 -2.83
N ARG A 139 1.25 19.29 -3.76
CA ARG A 139 0.34 18.15 -3.73
C ARG A 139 0.32 17.47 -5.10
N VAL A 140 -0.12 16.23 -5.15
CA VAL A 140 -0.40 15.51 -6.41
C VAL A 140 -1.42 16.31 -7.21
N GLU A 141 -1.11 16.60 -8.47
CA GLU A 141 -1.98 17.25 -9.47
C GLU A 141 -2.35 16.30 -10.59
N GLY A 142 -1.58 15.23 -10.74
CA GLY A 142 -1.83 14.19 -11.71
C GLY A 142 -0.84 13.05 -11.60
N VAL A 143 -1.21 11.93 -12.21
CA VAL A 143 -0.33 10.77 -12.42
C VAL A 143 -0.43 10.31 -13.85
N THR A 144 0.70 9.86 -14.40
CA THR A 144 0.77 9.21 -15.70
C THR A 144 0.95 7.72 -15.51
N ILE A 145 0.09 6.93 -16.12
CA ILE A 145 0.25 5.47 -16.20
C ILE A 145 0.70 5.09 -17.61
N ALA A 146 1.36 3.95 -17.74
CA ALA A 146 1.70 3.34 -19.03
C ALA A 146 1.46 1.84 -18.99
N GLN A 147 1.17 1.26 -20.16
CA GLN A 147 1.13 -0.19 -20.33
C GLN A 147 2.53 -0.77 -20.14
N VAL A 148 2.62 -1.99 -19.60
CA VAL A 148 3.88 -2.71 -19.47
C VAL A 148 3.90 -3.95 -20.36
N ASP A 149 5.10 -4.32 -20.80
CA ASP A 149 5.37 -5.53 -21.57
C ASP A 149 5.46 -6.78 -20.66
N GLU A 150 5.82 -7.92 -21.23
CA GLU A 150 6.01 -9.20 -20.53
C GLU A 150 7.15 -9.19 -19.51
N HIS A 151 8.08 -8.22 -19.63
CA HIS A 151 9.18 -7.99 -18.68
C HIS A 151 8.84 -6.93 -17.62
N LEU A 152 7.57 -6.49 -17.57
CA LEU A 152 7.07 -5.43 -16.69
C LEU A 152 7.73 -4.06 -16.93
N CYS A 153 8.27 -3.84 -18.13
CA CYS A 153 8.84 -2.56 -18.56
C CYS A 153 7.77 -1.70 -19.23
N PRO A 154 7.68 -0.40 -18.90
CA PRO A 154 6.74 0.50 -19.55
C PRO A 154 6.97 0.60 -21.06
N ILE A 155 5.90 0.51 -21.83
CA ILE A 155 5.91 0.59 -23.30
C ILE A 155 5.80 2.08 -23.70
N PRO A 156 6.81 2.68 -24.35
CA PRO A 156 6.74 4.07 -24.80
C PRO A 156 5.59 4.32 -25.77
N GLY A 157 4.90 5.45 -25.60
CA GLY A 157 3.76 5.83 -26.44
C GLY A 157 2.42 5.30 -25.94
N THR A 158 2.38 4.64 -24.78
CA THR A 158 1.14 4.17 -24.15
C THR A 158 0.76 4.99 -22.92
N GLU A 159 1.45 6.11 -22.71
CA GLU A 159 1.26 6.95 -21.53
C GLU A 159 -0.11 7.63 -21.55
N GLU A 160 -0.85 7.47 -20.46
CA GLU A 160 -2.12 8.16 -20.19
C GLU A 160 -2.01 8.97 -18.90
N THR A 161 -2.32 10.27 -18.95
CA THR A 161 -2.26 11.14 -17.77
C THR A 161 -3.66 11.37 -17.20
N TYR A 162 -3.78 11.20 -15.88
CA TYR A 162 -5.01 11.40 -15.13
C TYR A 162 -4.82 12.52 -14.11
N SER A 163 -5.64 13.58 -14.22
CA SER A 163 -5.72 14.61 -13.18
C SER A 163 -6.26 13.97 -11.89
N CYS A 164 -5.56 14.13 -10.79
CA CYS A 164 -5.95 13.63 -9.48
C CYS A 164 -5.20 14.41 -8.38
N ASP A 165 -5.74 14.42 -7.18
CA ASP A 165 -5.11 15.04 -6.00
C ASP A 165 -4.51 14.00 -5.05
N THR A 166 -4.70 12.72 -5.35
CA THR A 166 -4.27 11.62 -4.49
C THR A 166 -3.90 10.37 -5.28
N LEU A 167 -2.74 9.81 -4.95
CA LEU A 167 -2.28 8.51 -5.41
C LEU A 167 -2.25 7.54 -4.22
N LEU A 168 -3.01 6.45 -4.28
CA LEU A 168 -2.93 5.35 -3.32
C LEU A 168 -2.05 4.23 -3.85
N LEU A 169 -1.20 3.70 -2.98
CA LEU A 169 -0.31 2.58 -3.25
C LEU A 169 -0.79 1.33 -2.50
N SER A 170 -1.19 0.30 -3.24
CA SER A 170 -1.55 -1.02 -2.73
C SER A 170 -0.68 -2.10 -3.40
N VAL A 171 0.64 -1.95 -3.26
CA VAL A 171 1.66 -2.63 -4.08
C VAL A 171 2.43 -3.71 -3.32
N GLY A 172 1.78 -4.33 -2.37
CA GLY A 172 2.31 -5.45 -1.59
C GLY A 172 2.78 -5.06 -0.20
N LEU A 173 3.08 -6.10 0.55
CA LEU A 173 3.43 -6.04 1.97
C LEU A 173 4.86 -6.55 2.16
N ILE A 174 5.53 -6.01 3.17
CA ILE A 174 6.85 -6.44 3.62
C ILE A 174 6.65 -7.09 4.99
N PRO A 175 6.97 -8.38 5.15
CA PRO A 175 6.90 -9.05 6.44
C PRO A 175 7.78 -8.38 7.49
N GLU A 176 7.31 -8.29 8.74
CA GLU A 176 8.12 -7.84 9.88
C GLU A 176 8.88 -9.02 10.46
N ASN A 177 9.93 -9.48 9.78
CA ASN A 177 10.68 -10.69 10.10
C ASN A 177 12.06 -10.45 10.70
N GLU A 178 12.42 -9.22 11.04
CA GLU A 178 13.74 -8.84 11.54
C GLU A 178 14.13 -9.55 12.86
N LEU A 179 13.14 -9.96 13.66
CA LEU A 179 13.40 -10.71 14.90
C LEU A 179 13.70 -12.19 14.62
N SER A 180 13.03 -12.80 13.64
CA SER A 180 13.26 -14.18 13.25
C SER A 180 14.55 -14.35 12.44
N GLU A 181 14.85 -13.42 11.54
CA GLU A 181 16.12 -13.44 10.77
C GLU A 181 17.36 -13.48 11.67
N LYS A 182 17.31 -12.78 12.83
CA LYS A 182 18.40 -12.78 13.81
C LYS A 182 18.56 -14.09 14.58
N MET A 183 17.59 -14.99 14.46
CA MET A 183 17.56 -16.30 15.09
C MET A 183 17.84 -17.43 14.09
N ASP A 184 18.20 -17.10 12.84
CA ASP A 184 18.35 -18.04 11.72
C ASP A 184 17.12 -18.93 11.49
N ILE A 185 15.91 -18.37 11.66
CA ILE A 185 14.59 -19.01 11.45
C ILE A 185 13.86 -18.33 10.29
#